data_af96dc39235abc16b0198c3701c0ea49
#
_entry.id   af96dc39235abc16b0198c3701c0ea49
#
_cell.length_a   1.000
_cell.length_b   1.000
_cell.length_c   1.000
_cell.angle_alpha   90.00
_cell.angle_beta   90.00
_cell.angle_gamma   90.00
#
_symmetry.space_group_name_H-M   'P 1'
#
loop_
_entity.id
_entity.type
_entity.pdbx_description
1 polymer ?
#
loop_
_entity_poly.entity_id
_entity_poly.type
_entity_poly.pdbx_seq_one_letter_code
_entity_poly.pdbx_strand_id
1 'polypeptide(L)'
;NQFNNAAFAALSLTGTAFGHSSATTADINHWDGSRADGHAPIGVTVDHTHNIGEWMLSYRFMNMHMEDLYNGDSKVSAGSTKYTMAPIEMDMQMHMFGTMFAPTNELTLMAMTHYVESSMEMLSTKGMMAGKKSDMESNGWGDSSIGGLYKIYDDKKSRAHVGLLLSVPT
;
A
#
# COMPACT_ATOMS: atom_id res chain seq x y z
N ASN A 1 28.33 -9.71 8.37
CA ASN A 1 26.93 -9.63 7.93
C ASN A 1 26.77 -8.31 7.18
N GLN A 2 26.93 -8.36 5.87
CA GLN A 2 26.59 -7.23 5.00
C GLN A 2 25.11 -7.39 4.64
N PHE A 3 24.26 -6.55 5.20
CA PHE A 3 22.94 -6.34 4.64
C PHE A 3 23.10 -5.50 3.38
N ASN A 4 22.86 -6.11 2.23
CA ASN A 4 22.74 -5.39 0.98
C ASN A 4 21.51 -4.49 1.07
N ASN A 5 21.72 -3.20 1.18
CA ASN A 5 20.69 -2.19 0.99
C ASN A 5 20.27 -2.20 -0.50
N ALA A 6 19.33 -3.05 -0.83
CA ALA A 6 18.70 -3.02 -2.12
C ALA A 6 17.60 -1.95 -2.09
N ALA A 7 17.88 -0.80 -2.68
CA ALA A 7 16.85 0.18 -2.98
C ALA A 7 15.96 -0.41 -4.08
N PHE A 8 14.72 -0.73 -3.75
CA PHE A 8 13.73 -1.15 -4.75
C PHE A 8 13.10 0.10 -5.36
N ALA A 9 13.36 0.32 -6.64
CA ALA A 9 12.63 1.30 -7.43
C ALA A 9 11.43 0.59 -8.05
N ALA A 10 10.22 0.97 -7.64
CA ALA A 10 9.00 0.50 -8.27
C ALA A 10 8.54 1.54 -9.31
N LEU A 11 8.55 1.16 -10.58
CA LEU A 11 7.95 1.94 -11.64
C LEU A 11 6.48 1.54 -11.75
N SER A 12 5.57 2.39 -11.29
CA SER A 12 4.14 2.18 -11.44
C SER A 12 3.61 2.93 -12.65
N LEU A 13 3.09 2.18 -13.62
CA LEU A 13 2.32 2.72 -14.74
C LEU A 13 0.84 2.56 -14.38
N THR A 14 0.19 3.63 -13.97
CA THR A 14 -1.24 3.61 -13.66
C THR A 14 -2.06 3.87 -14.92
N GLY A 15 -2.82 2.86 -15.32
CA GLY A 15 -3.75 2.95 -16.44
C GLY A 15 -4.99 3.80 -16.09
N THR A 16 -5.63 4.33 -17.11
CA THR A 16 -6.83 5.17 -17.03
C THR A 16 -7.99 4.45 -16.32
N ALA A 17 -8.44 5.00 -15.20
CA ALA A 17 -9.70 4.57 -14.58
C ALA A 17 -10.88 5.23 -15.30
N PHE A 18 -11.74 4.44 -15.94
CA PHE A 18 -13.02 4.91 -16.48
C PHE A 18 -14.09 4.83 -15.37
N GLY A 19 -14.36 5.96 -14.73
CA GLY A 19 -15.51 6.09 -13.84
C GLY A 19 -16.76 6.47 -14.62
N HIS A 20 -17.79 5.61 -14.64
CA HIS A 20 -19.13 5.99 -15.10
C HIS A 20 -19.90 6.60 -13.92
N SER A 21 -20.12 7.88 -13.98
CA SER A 21 -21.03 8.57 -13.07
C SER A 21 -22.13 9.27 -13.87
N SER A 22 -23.39 8.92 -13.57
CA SER A 22 -24.56 9.62 -14.07
C SER A 22 -24.84 10.79 -13.11
N ALA A 23 -24.28 11.95 -13.37
CA ALA A 23 -24.56 13.16 -12.62
C ALA A 23 -25.07 14.26 -13.56
N THR A 24 -26.09 14.96 -13.08
CA THR A 24 -26.76 16.13 -13.64
C THR A 24 -25.81 17.16 -14.25
N THR A 25 -26.21 17.72 -15.38
CA THR A 25 -25.56 18.66 -16.28
C THR A 25 -25.06 19.99 -15.67
N ALA A 26 -24.08 19.92 -14.78
CA ALA A 26 -23.30 21.05 -14.34
C ALA A 26 -21.82 20.66 -14.45
N ASP A 27 -21.17 21.17 -15.50
CA ASP A 27 -19.71 21.14 -15.75
C ASP A 27 -18.98 19.80 -15.43
N ILE A 28 -19.39 18.71 -16.07
CA ILE A 28 -18.74 17.39 -16.01
C ILE A 28 -17.36 17.35 -16.69
N ASN A 29 -16.80 18.49 -17.05
CA ASN A 29 -15.56 18.57 -17.82
C ASN A 29 -14.33 18.99 -17.01
N HIS A 30 -14.45 19.16 -15.70
CA HIS A 30 -13.31 19.53 -14.87
C HIS A 30 -13.18 18.55 -13.71
N TRP A 31 -12.01 17.92 -13.60
CA TRP A 31 -11.69 17.13 -12.43
C TRP A 31 -11.59 18.04 -11.20
N ASP A 32 -12.28 17.67 -10.14
CA ASP A 32 -12.28 18.39 -8.86
C ASP A 32 -11.87 17.40 -7.76
N GLY A 33 -10.73 17.64 -7.13
CA GLY A 33 -10.19 16.81 -6.04
C GLY A 33 -11.03 16.83 -4.77
N SER A 34 -12.04 17.71 -4.66
CA SER A 34 -12.97 17.71 -3.53
C SER A 34 -14.11 16.69 -3.69
N ARG A 35 -14.27 16.11 -4.86
CA ARG A 35 -15.32 15.13 -5.17
C ARG A 35 -14.90 13.73 -4.77
N ALA A 36 -15.76 13.00 -4.09
CA ALA A 36 -15.51 11.62 -3.70
C ALA A 36 -15.33 10.65 -4.88
N ASP A 37 -15.97 10.94 -6.02
CA ASP A 37 -15.88 10.16 -7.27
C ASP A 37 -14.65 10.52 -8.12
N GLY A 38 -13.89 11.54 -7.73
CA GLY A 38 -12.62 11.94 -8.35
C GLY A 38 -11.41 11.13 -7.88
N HIS A 39 -11.57 10.25 -6.90
CA HIS A 39 -10.51 9.45 -6.32
C HIS A 39 -10.65 7.97 -6.63
N ALA A 40 -9.52 7.30 -6.76
CA ALA A 40 -9.49 5.83 -6.85
C ALA A 40 -9.95 5.18 -5.53
N PRO A 41 -10.30 3.87 -5.55
CA PRO A 41 -10.61 3.13 -4.34
C PRO A 41 -9.50 3.25 -3.29
N ILE A 42 -9.88 3.20 -2.00
CA ILE A 42 -8.99 3.44 -0.85
C ILE A 42 -7.71 2.59 -0.85
N GLY A 43 -7.71 1.45 -1.54
CA GLY A 43 -6.53 0.59 -1.69
C GLY A 43 -5.48 1.11 -2.68
N VAL A 44 -5.84 2.07 -3.53
CA VAL A 44 -4.93 2.65 -4.52
C VAL A 44 -4.26 3.87 -3.92
N THR A 45 -2.95 3.85 -3.88
CA THR A 45 -2.12 5.02 -3.57
C THR A 45 -1.63 5.63 -4.87
N VAL A 46 -1.37 6.93 -4.89
CA VAL A 46 -0.76 7.57 -6.08
C VAL A 46 -1.73 7.64 -7.28
N ASP A 47 -2.98 7.91 -7.01
CA ASP A 47 -4.04 7.92 -8.03
C ASP A 47 -4.17 9.25 -8.79
N HIS A 48 -3.64 10.35 -8.23
CA HIS A 48 -3.79 11.67 -8.83
C HIS A 48 -2.61 12.59 -8.54
N THR A 49 -2.51 13.67 -9.32
CA THR A 49 -1.58 14.76 -9.14
C THR A 49 -2.32 16.01 -8.67
N HIS A 50 -1.63 16.86 -7.92
CA HIS A 50 -2.16 18.11 -7.39
C HIS A 50 -1.78 19.31 -8.26
N ASN A 51 -2.50 20.43 -8.08
CA ASN A 51 -2.15 21.71 -8.69
C ASN A 51 -1.09 22.44 -7.87
N ILE A 52 -0.39 23.37 -8.49
CA ILE A 52 0.67 24.16 -7.84
C ILE A 52 0.22 24.74 -6.51
N GLY A 53 1.01 24.50 -5.46
CA GLY A 53 0.78 25.01 -4.12
C GLY A 53 -0.19 24.19 -3.26
N GLU A 54 -0.84 23.16 -3.82
CA GLU A 54 -1.74 22.31 -3.06
C GLU A 54 -0.96 21.34 -2.16
N TRP A 55 -1.52 21.15 -0.96
CA TRP A 55 -1.07 20.19 0.03
C TRP A 55 -2.17 19.18 0.31
N MET A 56 -1.80 17.92 0.42
CA MET A 56 -2.66 16.86 0.90
C MET A 56 -1.99 16.13 2.06
N LEU A 57 -2.75 15.91 3.14
CA LEU A 57 -2.37 15.02 4.24
C LEU A 57 -3.34 13.84 4.24
N SER A 58 -2.82 12.65 4.37
CA SER A 58 -3.62 11.43 4.40
C SER A 58 -3.25 10.58 5.60
N TYR A 59 -4.28 9.99 6.19
CA TYR A 59 -4.16 8.93 7.17
C TYR A 59 -5.02 7.76 6.73
N ARG A 60 -4.46 6.56 6.78
CA ARG A 60 -5.15 5.33 6.43
C ARG A 60 -4.89 4.29 7.51
N PHE A 61 -5.95 3.69 8.00
CA PHE A 61 -5.87 2.53 8.87
C PHE A 61 -6.22 1.27 8.09
N MET A 62 -5.40 0.25 8.23
CA MET A 62 -5.64 -1.07 7.65
C MET A 62 -5.61 -2.10 8.78
N ASN A 63 -6.62 -2.95 8.83
CA ASN A 63 -6.65 -4.14 9.67
C ASN A 63 -6.75 -5.36 8.76
N MET A 64 -5.85 -6.30 8.94
CA MET A 64 -5.76 -7.51 8.13
C MET A 64 -5.73 -8.71 9.05
N HIS A 65 -6.63 -9.65 8.81
CA HIS A 65 -6.66 -10.95 9.46
C HIS A 65 -6.38 -12.02 8.42
N MET A 66 -5.41 -12.86 8.70
CA MET A 66 -4.98 -13.93 7.80
C MET A 66 -5.08 -15.25 8.55
N GLU A 67 -5.88 -16.14 8.01
CA GLU A 67 -6.02 -17.53 8.44
C GLU A 67 -5.62 -18.45 7.30
N ASP A 68 -5.30 -19.68 7.62
CA ASP A 68 -5.08 -20.76 6.70
C ASP A 68 -3.80 -20.62 5.84
N LEU A 69 -3.22 -21.77 5.57
CA LEU A 69 -2.09 -21.92 4.69
C LEU A 69 -2.54 -22.52 3.36
N TYR A 70 -2.06 -21.95 2.26
CA TYR A 70 -2.31 -22.46 0.92
C TYR A 70 -1.00 -22.81 0.21
N ASN A 71 -1.04 -23.86 -0.59
CA ASN A 71 0.00 -24.22 -1.55
C ASN A 71 -0.63 -24.28 -2.93
N GLY A 72 -0.46 -23.22 -3.71
CA GLY A 72 -1.27 -22.98 -4.89
C GLY A 72 -2.76 -22.80 -4.50
N ASP A 73 -3.65 -23.57 -5.09
CA ASP A 73 -5.10 -23.51 -4.84
C ASP A 73 -5.57 -24.46 -3.71
N SER A 74 -4.65 -25.20 -3.10
CA SER A 74 -5.00 -26.21 -2.11
C SER A 74 -4.67 -25.72 -0.68
N LYS A 75 -5.67 -25.80 0.20
CA LYS A 75 -5.49 -25.55 1.63
C LYS A 75 -4.63 -26.64 2.23
N VAL A 76 -3.57 -26.27 2.96
CA VAL A 76 -2.66 -27.19 3.62
C VAL A 76 -2.71 -26.99 5.14
N SER A 77 -2.64 -28.12 5.86
CA SER A 77 -2.53 -28.08 7.32
C SER A 77 -1.15 -27.58 7.74
N ALA A 78 -1.10 -26.76 8.79
CA ALA A 78 0.15 -26.27 9.37
C ALA A 78 1.10 -27.44 9.76
N GLY A 79 0.55 -28.56 10.23
CA GLY A 79 1.32 -29.75 10.59
C GLY A 79 1.96 -30.50 9.40
N SER A 80 1.50 -30.27 8.17
CA SER A 80 2.00 -30.95 6.96
C SER A 80 3.12 -30.19 6.25
N THR A 81 3.53 -29.03 6.76
CA THR A 81 4.56 -28.21 6.15
C THR A 81 5.97 -28.81 6.35
N LYS A 82 6.87 -28.51 5.42
CA LYS A 82 8.27 -28.92 5.52
C LYS A 82 9.08 -28.13 6.55
N TYR A 83 8.54 -27.01 6.99
CA TYR A 83 9.20 -26.09 7.93
C TYR A 83 9.04 -26.56 9.37
N THR A 84 9.96 -26.17 10.23
CA THR A 84 9.94 -26.50 11.65
C THR A 84 8.85 -25.74 12.42
N MET A 85 8.48 -24.56 11.93
CA MET A 85 7.40 -23.74 12.45
C MET A 85 6.51 -23.32 11.28
N ALA A 86 5.20 -23.34 11.49
CA ALA A 86 4.22 -22.92 10.50
C ALA A 86 3.29 -21.89 11.13
N PRO A 87 3.00 -20.77 10.44
CA PRO A 87 2.00 -19.83 10.91
C PRO A 87 0.61 -20.47 10.85
N ILE A 88 -0.24 -20.18 11.82
CA ILE A 88 -1.65 -20.62 11.86
C ILE A 88 -2.55 -19.43 11.55
N GLU A 89 -2.30 -18.32 12.25
CA GLU A 89 -3.12 -17.13 12.24
C GLU A 89 -2.23 -15.92 12.39
N MET A 90 -2.58 -14.83 11.73
CA MET A 90 -1.85 -13.57 11.82
C MET A 90 -2.83 -12.41 11.76
N ASP A 91 -2.76 -11.54 12.76
CA ASP A 91 -3.43 -10.25 12.79
C ASP A 91 -2.42 -9.15 12.56
N MET A 92 -2.72 -8.25 11.64
CA MET A 92 -1.87 -7.10 11.35
C MET A 92 -2.70 -5.82 11.32
N GLN A 93 -2.24 -4.83 12.07
CA GLN A 93 -2.76 -3.47 12.03
C GLN A 93 -1.69 -2.53 11.49
N MET A 94 -2.09 -1.67 10.58
CA MET A 94 -1.16 -0.72 9.95
C MET A 94 -1.75 0.68 9.96
N HIS A 95 -0.99 1.62 10.49
CA HIS A 95 -1.28 3.03 10.49
C HIS A 95 -0.39 3.71 9.45
N MET A 96 -0.98 4.20 8.37
CA MET A 96 -0.24 4.82 7.25
C MET A 96 -0.47 6.31 7.27
N PHE A 97 0.61 7.08 7.21
CA PHE A 97 0.62 8.53 7.13
C PHE A 97 1.23 8.93 5.80
N GLY A 98 0.56 9.78 5.08
CA GLY A 98 1.02 10.27 3.79
C GLY A 98 0.88 11.78 3.67
N THR A 99 1.78 12.39 2.93
CA THR A 99 1.69 13.78 2.53
C THR A 99 2.05 13.94 1.06
N MET A 100 1.36 14.84 0.39
CA MET A 100 1.67 15.25 -0.97
C MET A 100 1.77 16.77 -1.03
N PHE A 101 2.64 17.26 -1.89
CA PHE A 101 2.83 18.67 -2.17
C PHE A 101 3.18 18.87 -3.64
N ALA A 102 2.48 19.80 -4.30
CA ALA A 102 2.75 20.12 -5.70
C ALA A 102 3.53 21.44 -5.82
N PRO A 103 4.85 21.41 -6.05
CA PRO A 103 5.63 22.60 -6.32
C PRO A 103 5.34 23.21 -7.69
N THR A 104 4.88 22.41 -8.65
CA THR A 104 4.44 22.85 -9.98
C THR A 104 3.17 22.12 -10.39
N ASN A 105 2.52 22.54 -11.49
CA ASN A 105 1.34 21.86 -12.01
C ASN A 105 1.64 20.47 -12.59
N GLU A 106 2.88 20.20 -12.92
CA GLU A 106 3.31 18.93 -13.51
C GLU A 106 3.89 17.97 -12.49
N LEU A 107 4.47 18.47 -11.39
CA LEU A 107 5.18 17.68 -10.40
C LEU A 107 4.45 17.70 -9.06
N THR A 108 4.15 16.51 -8.53
CA THR A 108 3.66 16.31 -7.16
C THR A 108 4.67 15.45 -6.40
N LEU A 109 5.23 15.99 -5.36
CA LEU A 109 6.09 15.27 -4.43
C LEU A 109 5.23 14.55 -3.39
N MET A 110 5.68 13.39 -2.93
CA MET A 110 4.99 12.59 -1.92
C MET A 110 5.96 11.96 -0.94
N ALA A 111 5.51 11.82 0.29
CA ALA A 111 6.19 11.06 1.32
C ALA A 111 5.16 10.24 2.11
N MET A 112 5.52 9.01 2.44
CA MET A 112 4.67 8.12 3.22
C MET A 112 5.52 7.38 4.25
N THR A 113 4.93 7.14 5.42
CA THR A 113 5.48 6.26 6.45
C THR A 113 4.35 5.46 7.07
N HIS A 114 4.68 4.35 7.70
CA HIS A 114 3.68 3.52 8.34
C HIS A 114 4.21 2.89 9.62
N TYR A 115 3.30 2.72 10.57
CA TYR A 115 3.53 1.96 11.79
C TYR A 115 2.73 0.68 11.72
N VAL A 116 3.38 -0.44 12.00
CA VAL A 116 2.80 -1.78 11.89
C VAL A 116 2.81 -2.45 13.26
N GLU A 117 1.70 -3.07 13.61
CA GLU A 117 1.56 -4.00 14.72
C GLU A 117 1.11 -5.34 14.16
N SER A 118 1.82 -6.39 14.48
CA SER A 118 1.56 -7.73 13.98
C SER A 118 1.62 -8.72 15.12
N SER A 119 0.60 -9.55 15.23
CA SER A 119 0.54 -10.72 16.13
C SER A 119 0.36 -11.97 15.29
N MET A 120 1.20 -12.97 15.51
CA MET A 120 1.20 -14.21 14.74
C MET A 120 1.23 -15.39 15.69
N GLU A 121 0.28 -16.30 15.54
CA GLU A 121 0.29 -17.62 16.18
C GLU A 121 1.02 -18.63 15.29
N MET A 122 2.03 -19.28 15.83
CA MET A 122 2.83 -20.28 15.13
C MET A 122 2.69 -21.65 15.77
N LEU A 123 2.65 -22.69 14.95
CA LEU A 123 2.69 -24.09 15.38
C LEU A 123 4.08 -24.68 15.14
N SER A 124 4.68 -25.24 16.18
CA SER A 124 5.87 -26.07 16.01
C SER A 124 5.49 -27.43 15.41
N THR A 125 6.05 -27.75 14.25
CA THR A 125 5.68 -28.95 13.49
C THR A 125 6.67 -30.10 13.68
N LYS A 126 7.87 -29.84 14.20
CA LYS A 126 8.95 -30.81 14.32
C LYS A 126 9.70 -30.70 15.66
N GLY A 127 10.34 -31.77 16.05
CA GLY A 127 11.17 -31.83 17.23
C GLY A 127 10.41 -32.11 18.53
N MET A 128 11.07 -31.89 19.68
CA MET A 128 10.52 -32.15 21.02
C MET A 128 9.32 -31.23 21.37
N MET A 129 9.13 -30.14 20.62
CA MET A 129 8.03 -29.19 20.81
C MET A 129 6.94 -29.32 19.74
N ALA A 130 6.93 -30.39 18.95
CA ALA A 130 5.90 -30.58 17.93
C ALA A 130 4.50 -30.55 18.56
N GLY A 131 3.60 -29.73 17.94
CA GLY A 131 2.24 -29.48 18.43
C GLY A 131 2.11 -28.34 19.44
N LYS A 132 3.22 -27.71 19.86
CA LYS A 132 3.17 -26.54 20.72
C LYS A 132 2.91 -25.26 19.90
N LYS A 133 1.95 -24.48 20.35
CA LYS A 133 1.67 -23.14 19.82
C LYS A 133 2.57 -22.10 20.50
N SER A 134 2.95 -21.07 19.77
CA SER A 134 3.76 -19.97 20.23
C SER A 134 3.28 -18.68 19.57
N ASP A 135 3.05 -17.67 20.37
CA ASP A 135 2.67 -16.35 19.89
C ASP A 135 3.92 -15.52 19.65
N MET A 136 3.92 -14.80 18.55
CA MET A 136 4.97 -13.87 18.16
C MET A 136 4.36 -12.53 17.86
N GLU A 137 4.76 -11.50 18.61
CA GLU A 137 4.33 -10.14 18.40
C GLU A 137 5.49 -9.31 17.86
N SER A 138 5.19 -8.44 16.94
CA SER A 138 6.15 -7.50 16.37
C SER A 138 5.45 -6.18 16.12
N ASN A 139 6.10 -5.08 16.50
CA ASN A 139 5.63 -3.76 16.22
C ASN A 139 6.78 -2.83 15.87
N GLY A 140 6.52 -1.83 15.06
CA GLY A 140 7.54 -0.85 14.69
C GLY A 140 7.15 0.03 13.51
N TRP A 141 7.99 1.00 13.27
CA TRP A 141 7.93 1.79 12.05
C TRP A 141 8.43 0.93 10.89
N GLY A 142 7.65 0.89 9.83
CA GLY A 142 8.06 0.28 8.58
C GLY A 142 8.83 1.28 7.71
N ASP A 143 9.31 0.79 6.57
CA ASP A 143 10.07 1.60 5.63
C ASP A 143 9.32 2.86 5.21
N SER A 144 10.01 3.99 5.21
CA SER A 144 9.46 5.24 4.71
C SER A 144 9.66 5.35 3.21
N SER A 145 8.66 5.83 2.49
CA SER A 145 8.71 5.99 1.03
C SER A 145 8.66 7.47 0.68
N ILE A 146 9.54 7.87 -0.24
CA ILE A 146 9.59 9.23 -0.78
C ILE A 146 9.58 9.13 -2.29
N GLY A 147 8.82 10.00 -2.96
CA GLY A 147 8.76 9.97 -4.40
C GLY A 147 8.11 11.19 -5.02
N GLY A 148 7.89 11.10 -6.31
CA GLY A 148 7.23 12.14 -7.08
C GLY A 148 6.44 11.58 -8.23
N LEU A 149 5.38 12.28 -8.58
CA LEU A 149 4.52 12.03 -9.72
C LEU A 149 4.74 13.14 -10.72
N TYR A 150 5.02 12.77 -11.95
CA TYR A 150 5.13 13.71 -13.05
C TYR A 150 3.98 13.53 -14.03
N LYS A 151 3.20 14.58 -14.21
CA LYS A 151 2.07 14.62 -15.12
C LYS A 151 2.58 14.75 -16.56
N ILE A 152 2.28 13.74 -17.39
CA ILE A 152 2.69 13.70 -18.80
C ILE A 152 1.59 14.25 -19.70
N TYR A 153 0.35 13.95 -19.36
CA TYR A 153 -0.81 14.30 -20.17
C TYR A 153 -1.98 14.66 -19.28
N ASP A 154 -2.65 15.76 -19.59
CA ASP A 154 -3.84 16.21 -18.87
C ASP A 154 -4.81 16.84 -19.87
N ASP A 155 -5.88 16.12 -20.18
CA ASP A 155 -6.99 16.61 -21.00
C ASP A 155 -8.29 16.43 -20.21
N LYS A 156 -9.35 17.06 -20.64
CA LYS A 156 -10.67 17.07 -19.99
C LYS A 156 -11.24 15.67 -19.68
N LYS A 157 -10.80 14.65 -20.42
CA LYS A 157 -11.32 13.26 -20.31
C LYS A 157 -10.29 12.26 -19.85
N SER A 158 -9.00 12.56 -19.94
CA SER A 158 -7.94 11.59 -19.69
C SER A 158 -6.72 12.26 -19.06
N ARG A 159 -6.16 11.63 -18.06
CA ARG A 159 -4.93 12.05 -17.40
C ARG A 159 -3.93 10.90 -17.38
N ALA A 160 -2.67 11.23 -17.60
CA ALA A 160 -1.59 10.28 -17.48
C ALA A 160 -0.44 10.91 -16.68
N HIS A 161 0.06 10.17 -15.71
CA HIS A 161 1.23 10.54 -14.94
C HIS A 161 2.15 9.33 -14.76
N VAL A 162 3.42 9.62 -14.52
CA VAL A 162 4.43 8.63 -14.16
C VAL A 162 4.91 8.93 -12.76
N GLY A 163 5.02 7.91 -11.94
CA GLY A 163 5.51 8.02 -10.57
C GLY A 163 6.82 7.26 -10.36
N LEU A 164 7.71 7.85 -9.58
CA LEU A 164 8.89 7.18 -9.04
C LEU A 164 8.81 7.24 -7.51
N LEU A 165 8.89 6.07 -6.88
CA LEU A 165 8.91 5.91 -5.43
C LEU A 165 10.20 5.20 -5.02
N LEU A 166 10.84 5.72 -3.99
CA LEU A 166 11.99 5.12 -3.34
C LEU A 166 11.59 4.76 -1.91
N SER A 167 11.83 3.53 -1.51
CA SER A 167 11.68 3.08 -0.13
C SER A 167 13.01 3.20 0.60
N VAL A 168 12.98 3.79 1.77
CA VAL A 168 14.13 3.97 2.64
C VAL A 168 13.87 3.19 3.92
N PRO A 169 14.74 2.24 4.28
CA PRO A 169 14.61 1.50 5.53
C PRO A 169 14.78 2.44 6.73
N THR A 170 13.89 2.30 7.73
CA THR A 170 13.89 3.07 8.98
C THR A 170 14.20 2.19 10.18
#